data_6062d165a30f4473023631e9bae89f31
#
_entry.id   6062d165a30f4473023631e9bae89f31
#
_cell.length_a   1.000
_cell.length_b   1.000
_cell.length_c   1.000
_cell.angle_alpha   90.00
_cell.angle_beta   90.00
_cell.angle_gamma   90.00
#
_symmetry.space_group_name_H-M   'P 1'
#
loop_
_entity.id
_entity.type
_entity.pdbx_description
1 polymer ?
#
loop_
_entity_poly.entity_id
_entity_poly.type
_entity_poly.pdbx_seq_one_letter_code
_entity_poly.pdbx_strand_id
1 'polypeptide(L)'
;MSHELSRRLSIVVPHLYPNLVNNPLTGDYYLQNDSDGNGTYLVWKTDKVTKPTDTELANAKEAAVDADWWRILRKTRDEKLVASDWTQGADVPSDIKTKWATYRTKLRDLPTTVSKPAYSELIKLEVTTSGIDALMPEEPS
;
A
#
# COMPACT_ATOMS: atom_id res chain seq x y z
N MET A 1 21.87 -6.68 -8.11
CA MET A 1 20.43 -6.54 -7.74
C MET A 1 19.58 -6.67 -8.99
N SER A 2 18.47 -7.40 -8.93
CA SER A 2 17.56 -7.52 -10.08
C SER A 2 16.80 -6.22 -10.34
N HIS A 3 16.38 -5.98 -11.60
CA HIS A 3 15.59 -4.80 -11.94
C HIS A 3 14.26 -4.74 -11.17
N GLU A 4 13.63 -5.89 -10.96
CA GLU A 4 12.39 -5.97 -10.20
C GLU A 4 12.59 -5.56 -8.73
N LEU A 5 13.62 -6.07 -8.08
CA LEU A 5 13.95 -5.67 -6.71
C LEU A 5 14.26 -4.18 -6.63
N SER A 6 15.04 -3.65 -7.59
CA SER A 6 15.35 -2.23 -7.68
C SER A 6 14.09 -1.35 -7.70
N ARG A 7 13.08 -1.74 -8.46
CA ARG A 7 11.79 -1.02 -8.52
C ARG A 7 10.97 -1.11 -7.23
N ARG A 8 11.23 -2.12 -6.40
CA ARG A 8 10.43 -2.41 -5.21
C ARG A 8 11.11 -1.98 -3.89
N LEU A 9 12.31 -1.42 -3.95
CA LEU A 9 13.04 -0.98 -2.75
C LEU A 9 12.24 -0.03 -1.87
N SER A 10 11.43 0.84 -2.47
CA SER A 10 10.60 1.81 -1.75
C SER A 10 9.52 1.16 -0.87
N ILE A 11 9.15 -0.09 -1.12
CA ILE A 11 8.22 -0.85 -0.28
C ILE A 11 8.92 -1.94 0.54
N VAL A 12 10.00 -2.52 0.03
CA VAL A 12 10.73 -3.59 0.72
C VAL A 12 11.48 -3.08 1.94
N VAL A 13 12.19 -1.96 1.81
CA VAL A 13 12.97 -1.40 2.94
C VAL A 13 12.06 -0.95 4.09
N PRO A 14 10.99 -0.18 3.88
CA PRO A 14 10.05 0.16 4.95
C PRO A 14 9.33 -1.06 5.55
N HIS A 15 9.11 -2.11 4.77
CA HIS A 15 8.53 -3.36 5.26
C HIS A 15 9.43 -4.05 6.28
N LEU A 16 10.74 -4.11 5.99
CA LEU A 16 11.73 -4.68 6.90
C LEU A 16 12.03 -3.78 8.10
N TYR A 17 12.08 -2.47 7.88
CA TYR A 17 12.51 -1.48 8.87
C TYR A 17 11.50 -0.33 8.96
N PRO A 18 10.31 -0.56 9.51
CA PRO A 18 9.24 0.45 9.53
C PRO A 18 9.57 1.69 10.39
N ASN A 19 10.54 1.58 11.30
CA ASN A 19 10.93 2.65 12.20
C ASN A 19 12.13 3.48 11.69
N LEU A 20 12.76 3.09 10.60
CA LEU A 20 13.85 3.86 10.01
C LEU A 20 13.30 4.96 9.09
N VAL A 21 14.02 6.09 9.05
CA VAL A 21 13.60 7.27 8.29
C VAL A 21 14.31 7.31 6.94
N ASN A 22 13.52 7.34 5.87
CA ASN A 22 14.00 7.55 4.51
C ASN A 22 14.16 9.05 4.24
N ASN A 23 15.37 9.57 4.40
CA ASN A 23 15.69 10.97 4.13
C ASN A 23 17.19 11.10 3.86
N PRO A 24 17.61 11.70 2.71
CA PRO A 24 19.02 11.83 2.37
C PRO A 24 19.80 12.77 3.27
N LEU A 25 19.15 13.73 3.93
CA LEU A 25 19.80 14.73 4.77
C LEU A 25 19.85 14.32 6.24
N THR A 26 18.72 13.88 6.79
CA THR A 26 18.55 13.65 8.24
C THR A 26 18.14 12.22 8.59
N GLY A 27 17.94 11.37 7.60
CA GLY A 27 17.39 10.02 7.80
C GLY A 27 18.45 8.95 8.01
N ASP A 28 17.95 7.74 8.14
CA ASP A 28 18.72 6.52 8.34
C ASP A 28 19.20 5.90 7.02
N TYR A 29 18.47 6.13 5.94
CA TYR A 29 18.80 5.68 4.58
C TYR A 29 18.08 6.54 3.56
N TYR A 30 18.44 6.36 2.29
CA TYR A 30 17.66 6.86 1.16
C TYR A 30 17.84 5.97 -0.07
N LEU A 31 16.98 6.17 -1.04
CA LEU A 31 17.04 5.47 -2.32
C LEU A 31 17.50 6.45 -3.40
N GLN A 32 18.41 6.00 -4.27
CA GLN A 32 18.97 6.82 -5.33
C GLN A 32 18.94 6.11 -6.67
N ASN A 33 18.69 6.88 -7.71
CA ASN A 33 18.77 6.42 -9.09
C ASN A 33 19.59 7.45 -9.88
N ASP A 34 20.70 7.02 -10.42
CA ASP A 34 21.63 7.90 -11.13
C ASP A 34 21.28 8.08 -12.61
N SER A 35 20.16 7.49 -13.05
CA SER A 35 19.69 7.51 -14.46
C SER A 35 20.70 6.94 -15.46
N ASP A 36 21.50 5.99 -15.01
CA ASP A 36 22.55 5.32 -15.80
C ASP A 36 22.13 3.94 -16.34
N GLY A 37 20.85 3.56 -16.15
CA GLY A 37 20.32 2.26 -16.55
C GLY A 37 20.49 1.16 -15.51
N ASN A 38 21.20 1.40 -14.40
CA ASN A 38 21.42 0.39 -13.35
C ASN A 38 20.28 0.33 -12.31
N GLY A 39 19.31 1.24 -12.40
CA GLY A 39 18.14 1.28 -11.53
C GLY A 39 18.38 1.97 -10.20
N THR A 40 17.41 1.81 -9.30
CA THR A 40 17.44 2.38 -7.96
C THR A 40 18.27 1.51 -7.03
N TYR A 41 19.05 2.12 -6.15
CA TYR A 41 19.84 1.44 -5.14
C TYR A 41 19.66 2.08 -3.76
N LEU A 42 20.02 1.31 -2.72
CA LEU A 42 19.91 1.69 -1.33
C LEU A 42 21.21 2.33 -0.84
N VAL A 43 21.13 3.55 -0.32
CA VAL A 43 22.21 4.20 0.40
C VAL A 43 21.92 4.13 1.89
N TRP A 44 22.76 3.41 2.63
CA TRP A 44 22.58 3.15 4.05
C TRP A 44 23.44 4.11 4.88
N LYS A 45 22.84 4.80 5.83
CA LYS A 45 23.50 5.84 6.63
C LYS A 45 23.53 5.52 8.12
N THR A 46 22.60 4.73 8.61
CA THR A 46 22.47 4.44 10.03
C THR A 46 23.38 3.31 10.48
N ASP A 47 23.78 3.34 11.73
CA ASP A 47 24.45 2.25 12.44
C ASP A 47 23.51 1.52 13.43
N LYS A 48 22.26 1.93 13.52
CA LYS A 48 21.25 1.32 14.41
C LYS A 48 21.01 -0.15 14.09
N VAL A 49 21.03 -0.49 12.81
CA VAL A 49 20.94 -1.85 12.27
C VAL A 49 21.89 -2.02 11.12
N THR A 50 22.37 -3.24 10.91
CA THR A 50 23.23 -3.58 9.79
C THR A 50 22.46 -3.41 8.46
N LYS A 51 23.12 -2.86 7.44
CA LYS A 51 22.56 -2.76 6.08
C LYS A 51 22.12 -4.14 5.59
N PRO A 52 20.88 -4.28 5.10
CA PRO A 52 20.42 -5.55 4.54
C PRO A 52 21.20 -5.90 3.27
N THR A 53 21.44 -7.19 3.07
CA THR A 53 22.03 -7.71 1.85
C THR A 53 20.99 -7.73 0.74
N ASP A 54 21.43 -7.82 -0.53
CA ASP A 54 20.54 -7.99 -1.68
C ASP A 54 19.68 -9.26 -1.55
N THR A 55 20.24 -10.32 -0.96
CA THR A 55 19.50 -11.57 -0.71
C THR A 55 18.40 -11.36 0.33
N GLU A 56 18.67 -10.67 1.42
CA GLU A 56 17.67 -10.35 2.44
C GLU A 56 16.53 -9.49 1.86
N LEU A 57 16.88 -8.48 1.06
CA LEU A 57 15.91 -7.64 0.37
C LEU A 57 15.05 -8.46 -0.60
N ALA A 58 15.67 -9.33 -1.40
CA ALA A 58 14.97 -10.18 -2.34
C ALA A 58 14.03 -11.17 -1.65
N ASN A 59 14.44 -11.75 -0.52
CA ASN A 59 13.61 -12.68 0.26
C ASN A 59 12.38 -12.00 0.88
N ALA A 60 12.45 -10.71 1.18
CA ALA A 60 11.34 -9.95 1.74
C ALA A 60 10.38 -9.38 0.68
N LYS A 61 10.75 -9.41 -0.57
CA LYS A 61 10.05 -8.72 -1.66
C LYS A 61 8.58 -9.15 -1.80
N GLU A 62 8.32 -10.45 -1.83
CA GLU A 62 6.95 -10.97 -2.00
C GLU A 62 6.04 -10.54 -0.85
N ALA A 63 6.48 -10.72 0.39
CA ALA A 63 5.72 -10.30 1.57
C ALA A 63 5.49 -8.77 1.59
N ALA A 64 6.47 -7.99 1.17
CA ALA A 64 6.35 -6.53 1.10
C ALA A 64 5.32 -6.09 0.04
N VAL A 65 5.32 -6.71 -1.13
CA VAL A 65 4.35 -6.43 -2.20
C VAL A 65 2.94 -6.82 -1.75
N ASP A 66 2.78 -7.96 -1.11
CA ASP A 66 1.49 -8.41 -0.58
C ASP A 66 0.96 -7.46 0.50
N ALA A 67 1.81 -7.06 1.44
CA ALA A 67 1.44 -6.12 2.50
C ALA A 67 1.07 -4.75 1.92
N ASP A 68 1.77 -4.29 0.90
CA ASP A 68 1.49 -3.02 0.22
C ASP A 68 0.12 -3.04 -0.48
N TRP A 69 -0.24 -4.14 -1.11
CA TRP A 69 -1.57 -4.30 -1.70
C TRP A 69 -2.69 -4.15 -0.65
N TRP A 70 -2.55 -4.82 0.50
CA TRP A 70 -3.51 -4.69 1.60
C TRP A 70 -3.56 -3.27 2.18
N ARG A 71 -2.41 -2.61 2.26
CA ARG A 71 -2.32 -1.22 2.71
C ARG A 71 -3.09 -0.28 1.78
N ILE A 72 -2.92 -0.43 0.47
CA ILE A 72 -3.62 0.39 -0.53
C ILE A 72 -5.13 0.10 -0.50
N LEU A 73 -5.53 -1.17 -0.38
CA LEU A 73 -6.94 -1.55 -0.26
C LEU A 73 -7.60 -0.85 0.94
N ARG A 74 -6.97 -0.92 2.10
CA ARG A 74 -7.48 -0.29 3.33
C ARG A 74 -7.51 1.23 3.22
N LYS A 75 -6.50 1.82 2.65
CA LYS A 75 -6.44 3.27 2.43
C LYS A 75 -7.60 3.74 1.54
N THR A 76 -7.81 3.09 0.41
CA THR A 76 -8.91 3.43 -0.52
C THR A 76 -10.27 3.26 0.17
N ARG A 77 -10.47 2.16 0.90
CA ARG A 77 -11.66 1.92 1.71
C ARG A 77 -11.88 3.03 2.74
N ASP A 78 -10.84 3.40 3.48
CA ASP A 78 -10.92 4.40 4.56
C ASP A 78 -11.26 5.78 3.99
N GLU A 79 -10.72 6.15 2.83
CA GLU A 79 -11.08 7.37 2.12
C GLU A 79 -12.57 7.41 1.78
N LYS A 80 -13.14 6.29 1.35
CA LYS A 80 -14.59 6.18 1.06
C LYS A 80 -15.44 6.21 2.34
N LEU A 81 -14.96 5.64 3.42
CA LEU A 81 -15.63 5.76 4.73
C LEU A 81 -15.68 7.22 5.19
N VAL A 82 -14.57 7.94 5.12
CA VAL A 82 -14.50 9.37 5.47
C VAL A 82 -15.43 10.18 4.57
N ALA A 83 -15.39 9.96 3.25
CA ALA A 83 -16.24 10.66 2.28
C ALA A 83 -17.73 10.45 2.51
N SER A 84 -18.14 9.36 3.16
CA SER A 84 -19.53 9.01 3.45
C SER A 84 -19.95 9.24 4.90
N ASP A 85 -19.06 9.77 5.76
CA ASP A 85 -19.39 9.99 7.18
C ASP A 85 -20.60 10.92 7.38
N TRP A 86 -20.79 11.91 6.51
CA TRP A 86 -21.91 12.83 6.56
C TRP A 86 -23.27 12.14 6.49
N THR A 87 -23.33 10.96 5.86
CA THR A 87 -24.59 10.20 5.67
C THR A 87 -25.15 9.63 6.97
N GLN A 88 -24.35 9.59 8.03
CA GLN A 88 -24.70 9.01 9.33
C GLN A 88 -25.04 10.06 10.37
N GLY A 89 -25.06 11.34 9.98
CA GLY A 89 -25.43 12.44 10.87
C GLY A 89 -26.90 12.37 11.32
N ALA A 90 -27.21 13.01 12.46
CA ALA A 90 -28.56 13.01 13.04
C ALA A 90 -29.61 13.64 12.12
N ASP A 91 -29.21 14.59 11.29
CA ASP A 91 -30.09 15.37 10.39
C ASP A 91 -30.36 14.67 9.05
N VAL A 92 -29.68 13.57 8.78
CA VAL A 92 -29.82 12.85 7.50
C VAL A 92 -31.16 12.06 7.51
N PRO A 93 -31.98 12.14 6.46
CA PRO A 93 -33.19 11.34 6.37
C PRO A 93 -32.94 9.84 6.53
N SER A 94 -33.82 9.13 7.19
CA SER A 94 -33.60 7.74 7.61
C SER A 94 -33.42 6.77 6.44
N ASP A 95 -34.07 7.00 5.30
CA ASP A 95 -33.91 6.18 4.10
C ASP A 95 -32.51 6.32 3.46
N ILE A 96 -31.98 7.53 3.39
CA ILE A 96 -30.63 7.83 2.93
C ILE A 96 -29.63 7.21 3.91
N LYS A 97 -29.82 7.45 5.19
CA LYS A 97 -28.96 6.93 6.25
C LYS A 97 -28.84 5.40 6.20
N THR A 98 -29.95 4.71 6.00
CA THR A 98 -30.00 3.23 5.92
C THR A 98 -29.27 2.69 4.69
N LYS A 99 -29.48 3.28 3.52
CA LYS A 99 -28.78 2.89 2.28
C LYS A 99 -27.26 3.02 2.42
N TRP A 100 -26.81 4.15 2.95
CA TRP A 100 -25.40 4.41 3.14
C TRP A 100 -24.81 3.55 4.27
N ALA A 101 -25.56 3.24 5.32
CA ALA A 101 -25.11 2.33 6.37
C ALA A 101 -24.80 0.94 5.81
N THR A 102 -25.63 0.44 4.90
CA THR A 102 -25.38 -0.83 4.19
C THR A 102 -24.11 -0.80 3.36
N TYR A 103 -23.92 0.26 2.58
CA TYR A 103 -22.70 0.48 1.81
C TYR A 103 -21.45 0.53 2.71
N ARG A 104 -21.53 1.30 3.80
CA ARG A 104 -20.41 1.45 4.76
C ARG A 104 -20.06 0.12 5.46
N THR A 105 -21.06 -0.72 5.73
CA THR A 105 -20.82 -2.07 6.25
C THR A 105 -20.04 -2.92 5.26
N LYS A 106 -20.39 -2.87 3.97
CA LYS A 106 -19.65 -3.57 2.91
C LYS A 106 -18.20 -3.06 2.82
N LEU A 107 -17.97 -1.76 2.98
CA LEU A 107 -16.61 -1.20 3.03
C LEU A 107 -15.81 -1.75 4.20
N ARG A 108 -16.39 -1.78 5.40
CA ARG A 108 -15.71 -2.31 6.59
C ARG A 108 -15.34 -3.78 6.46
N ASP A 109 -16.23 -4.56 5.85
CA ASP A 109 -16.05 -6.01 5.69
C ASP A 109 -15.14 -6.37 4.50
N LEU A 110 -14.80 -5.40 3.65
CA LEU A 110 -14.08 -5.61 2.40
C LEU A 110 -12.80 -6.45 2.55
N PRO A 111 -11.93 -6.22 3.55
CA PRO A 111 -10.73 -7.04 3.72
C PRO A 111 -11.00 -8.53 3.95
N THR A 112 -12.18 -8.90 4.39
CA THR A 112 -12.57 -10.29 4.63
C THR A 112 -13.29 -10.92 3.43
N THR A 113 -13.79 -10.10 2.49
CA THR A 113 -14.61 -10.55 1.36
C THR A 113 -13.87 -10.59 0.04
N VAL A 114 -12.76 -9.86 -0.08
CA VAL A 114 -11.94 -9.82 -1.31
C VAL A 114 -10.78 -10.80 -1.22
N SER A 115 -10.35 -11.30 -2.38
CA SER A 115 -9.14 -12.10 -2.51
C SER A 115 -8.03 -11.25 -3.11
N LYS A 116 -6.87 -11.25 -2.46
CA LYS A 116 -5.68 -10.60 -3.01
C LYS A 116 -5.21 -11.36 -4.25
N PRO A 117 -4.87 -10.66 -5.36
CA PRO A 117 -4.26 -11.32 -6.51
C PRO A 117 -2.96 -12.04 -6.14
N ALA A 118 -2.62 -13.09 -6.88
CA ALA A 118 -1.35 -13.78 -6.70
C ALA A 118 -0.17 -12.83 -6.95
N TYR A 119 0.93 -13.05 -6.26
CA TYR A 119 2.15 -12.24 -6.42
C TYR A 119 2.57 -12.10 -7.89
N SER A 120 2.50 -13.20 -8.67
CA SER A 120 2.82 -13.20 -10.10
C SER A 120 1.97 -12.23 -10.93
N GLU A 121 0.73 -11.97 -10.50
CA GLU A 121 -0.14 -10.98 -11.13
C GLU A 121 0.17 -9.56 -10.64
N LEU A 122 0.47 -9.39 -9.36
CA LEU A 122 0.80 -8.10 -8.76
C LEU A 122 2.06 -7.47 -9.36
N ILE A 123 3.02 -8.28 -9.76
CA ILE A 123 4.28 -7.78 -10.36
C ILE A 123 4.14 -7.41 -11.84
N LYS A 124 3.17 -7.97 -12.54
CA LYS A 124 2.87 -7.64 -13.95
C LYS A 124 2.12 -6.32 -14.08
N LEU A 125 1.25 -6.07 -13.14
CA LEU A 125 0.50 -4.84 -13.03
C LEU A 125 1.28 -3.96 -12.05
N GLU A 126 1.74 -2.81 -12.49
CA GLU A 126 1.97 -1.77 -11.49
C GLU A 126 0.69 -1.74 -10.65
N VAL A 127 0.82 -1.87 -9.31
CA VAL A 127 -0.35 -1.84 -8.43
C VAL A 127 -1.04 -0.51 -8.65
N THR A 128 -1.91 -0.50 -9.65
CA THR A 128 -2.69 0.67 -9.98
C THR A 128 -3.85 0.72 -9.00
N THR A 129 -4.05 1.89 -8.42
CA THR A 129 -5.25 2.19 -7.63
C THR A 129 -6.53 1.81 -8.37
N SER A 130 -6.52 1.78 -9.71
CA SER A 130 -7.67 1.41 -10.55
C SER A 130 -8.14 -0.03 -10.33
N GLY A 131 -7.24 -0.99 -10.17
CA GLY A 131 -7.63 -2.39 -9.90
C GLY A 131 -8.25 -2.57 -8.51
N ILE A 132 -7.80 -1.78 -7.54
CA ILE A 132 -8.37 -1.76 -6.19
C ILE A 132 -9.72 -1.04 -6.18
N ASP A 133 -9.86 0.07 -6.90
CA ASP A 133 -11.14 0.78 -7.02
C ASP A 133 -12.25 -0.11 -7.57
N ALA A 134 -11.93 -1.02 -8.49
CA ALA A 134 -12.87 -1.99 -9.05
C ALA A 134 -13.41 -2.99 -8.01
N LEU A 135 -12.71 -3.20 -6.89
CA LEU A 135 -13.14 -4.08 -5.79
C LEU A 135 -14.07 -3.39 -4.79
N MET A 136 -14.17 -2.06 -4.84
CA MET A 136 -15.02 -1.31 -3.92
C MET A 136 -16.50 -1.56 -4.21
N PRO A 137 -17.35 -1.62 -3.16
CA PRO A 137 -18.79 -1.73 -3.36
C PRO A 137 -19.35 -0.50 -4.10
N GLU A 138 -20.46 -0.69 -4.78
CA GLU A 138 -21.16 0.38 -5.49
C GLU A 138 -21.81 1.34 -4.48
N GLU A 139 -21.66 2.64 -4.73
CA GLU A 139 -22.30 3.67 -3.90
C GLU A 139 -23.82 3.65 -4.09
N PRO A 140 -24.61 3.95 -3.03
CA PRO A 140 -26.05 4.10 -3.16
C PRO A 140 -26.43 5.22 -4.12
N SER A 141 -27.44 4.98 -4.94
CA SER A 141 -27.99 6.00 -5.86
C SER A 141 -29.04 6.86 -5.18
#